data_f60f75d2757fa7b3909ca95328785729
#
_entry.id   f60f75d2757fa7b3909ca95328785729
#
_cell.length_a   1.000
_cell.length_b   1.000
_cell.length_c   1.000
_cell.angle_alpha   90.00
_cell.angle_beta   90.00
_cell.angle_gamma   90.00
#
_symmetry.space_group_name_H-M   'P 1'
#
loop_
_entity.id
_entity.type
_entity.pdbx_description
1 polymer ?
#
loop_
_entity_poly.entity_id
_entity_poly.type
_entity_poly.pdbx_seq_one_letter_code
_entity_poly.pdbx_strand_id
1 'polypeptide(L)'
;MTFDREVPAQRDAVAYVQALYKARSLPLRLGGHSKGGNLAVYAGMCCQDAVREAIVAVYNFDGPGFNEEVAASPAFTRLGERVCTFVTQSSLIGILLWHNEPFTIIKSDSVSVFQHNVYTWQLMGGRFIELERRSGSSLFADDTLKRWLAQMSSQQREAFINGVFSVIAAGDGRNVVDLFEGHNLMAMLRAAGSLDERTRADVQEALRLLGEAVKENASAQMERTAEAFVQRVKGEKPEKEGKDGFFPEE
;
A
#
# COMPACT_ATOMS: atom_id res chain seq x y z
N MET A 1 -11.55 -4.20 -3.12
CA MET A 1 -10.83 -2.91 -3.15
C MET A 1 -10.88 -2.42 -4.58
N THR A 2 -11.78 -1.53 -4.91
CA THR A 2 -11.79 -0.93 -6.24
C THR A 2 -10.94 0.34 -6.18
N PHE A 3 -10.01 0.48 -7.11
CA PHE A 3 -9.08 1.61 -7.14
C PHE A 3 -9.79 2.93 -7.51
N ASP A 4 -10.98 2.85 -8.09
CA ASP A 4 -11.70 4.00 -8.64
C ASP A 4 -13.05 4.32 -7.98
N ARG A 5 -13.51 3.52 -7.01
CA ARG A 5 -14.80 3.73 -6.33
C ARG A 5 -14.72 3.34 -4.86
N GLU A 6 -15.52 4.04 -4.05
CA GLU A 6 -15.77 3.66 -2.66
C GLU A 6 -16.29 2.21 -2.58
N VAL A 7 -15.67 1.41 -1.71
CA VAL A 7 -16.11 0.03 -1.46
C VAL A 7 -17.01 -0.04 -0.23
N PRO A 8 -17.89 -1.06 -0.14
CA PRO A 8 -18.82 -1.19 1.00
C PRO A 8 -18.13 -1.09 2.36
N ALA A 9 -16.96 -1.74 2.53
CA ALA A 9 -16.19 -1.69 3.78
C ALA A 9 -15.71 -0.28 4.16
N GLN A 10 -15.45 0.60 3.19
CA GLN A 10 -15.09 2.00 3.45
C GLN A 10 -16.30 2.78 3.98
N ARG A 11 -17.48 2.60 3.37
CA ARG A 11 -18.72 3.20 3.88
C ARG A 11 -19.05 2.73 5.29
N ASP A 12 -18.89 1.43 5.53
CA ASP A 12 -19.13 0.85 6.86
C ASP A 12 -18.16 1.41 7.90
N ALA A 13 -16.88 1.61 7.54
CA ALA A 13 -15.89 2.22 8.42
C ALA A 13 -16.25 3.68 8.78
N VAL A 14 -16.70 4.48 7.80
CA VAL A 14 -17.19 5.84 8.04
C VAL A 14 -18.40 5.82 8.98
N ALA A 15 -19.39 4.97 8.68
CA ALA A 15 -20.60 4.86 9.50
C ALA A 15 -20.27 4.43 10.94
N TYR A 16 -19.34 3.48 11.11
CA TYR A 16 -18.90 3.02 12.42
C TYR A 16 -18.24 4.14 13.24
N VAL A 17 -17.30 4.88 12.65
CA VAL A 17 -16.60 5.98 13.35
C VAL A 17 -17.58 7.07 13.75
N GLN A 18 -18.52 7.44 12.87
CA GLN A 18 -19.57 8.43 13.16
C GLN A 18 -20.50 7.98 14.29
N ALA A 19 -20.93 6.72 14.26
CA ALA A 19 -21.77 6.14 15.31
C ALA A 19 -21.05 6.11 16.67
N LEU A 20 -19.77 5.73 16.68
CA LEU A 20 -18.95 5.71 17.88
C LEU A 20 -18.80 7.12 18.50
N TYR A 21 -18.49 8.12 17.68
CA TYR A 21 -18.39 9.49 18.13
C TYR A 21 -19.72 10.02 18.67
N LYS A 22 -20.83 9.77 17.97
CA LYS A 22 -22.17 10.14 18.43
C LYS A 22 -22.50 9.54 19.82
N ALA A 23 -22.05 8.31 20.06
CA ALA A 23 -22.32 7.61 21.33
C ALA A 23 -21.45 8.10 22.49
N ARG A 24 -20.24 8.59 22.23
CA ARG A 24 -19.25 8.87 23.29
C ARG A 24 -18.73 10.31 23.33
N SER A 25 -18.72 11.04 22.20
CA SER A 25 -18.18 12.41 22.04
C SER A 25 -16.77 12.58 22.63
N LEU A 26 -15.91 11.56 22.47
CA LEU A 26 -14.54 11.56 22.96
C LEU A 26 -13.54 11.76 21.82
N PRO A 27 -12.32 12.24 22.11
CA PRO A 27 -11.23 12.24 21.13
C PRO A 27 -10.97 10.85 20.60
N LEU A 28 -10.79 10.73 19.28
CA LEU A 28 -10.65 9.46 18.57
C LEU A 28 -9.21 9.25 18.11
N ARG A 29 -8.73 8.03 18.21
CA ARG A 29 -7.59 7.52 17.46
C ARG A 29 -8.08 6.37 16.60
N LEU A 30 -7.85 6.48 15.31
CA LEU A 30 -8.18 5.43 14.36
C LEU A 30 -6.91 4.67 14.02
N GLY A 31 -7.02 3.42 13.65
CA GLY A 31 -5.86 2.68 13.21
C GLY A 31 -6.23 1.31 12.68
N GLY A 32 -5.34 0.77 11.85
CA GLY A 32 -5.50 -0.55 11.30
C GLY A 32 -4.29 -1.03 10.53
N HIS A 33 -4.19 -2.33 10.38
CA HIS A 33 -3.17 -3.01 9.61
C HIS A 33 -3.71 -3.39 8.23
N SER A 34 -2.88 -3.29 7.20
CA SER A 34 -3.23 -3.70 5.85
C SER A 34 -4.50 -2.97 5.35
N LYS A 35 -5.49 -3.69 4.86
CA LYS A 35 -6.80 -3.12 4.49
C LYS A 35 -7.42 -2.27 5.61
N GLY A 36 -7.23 -2.66 6.88
CA GLY A 36 -7.71 -1.90 8.03
C GLY A 36 -7.07 -0.52 8.15
N GLY A 37 -5.79 -0.37 7.75
CA GLY A 37 -5.11 0.91 7.67
C GLY A 37 -5.74 1.84 6.63
N ASN A 38 -5.98 1.32 5.42
CA ASN A 38 -6.71 2.06 4.38
C ASN A 38 -8.12 2.48 4.85
N LEU A 39 -8.86 1.58 5.52
CA LEU A 39 -10.19 1.88 6.04
C LEU A 39 -10.16 2.96 7.12
N ALA A 40 -9.15 2.95 7.99
CA ALA A 40 -8.98 3.96 9.05
C ALA A 40 -8.72 5.35 8.47
N VAL A 41 -7.84 5.46 7.47
CA VAL A 41 -7.56 6.72 6.76
C VAL A 41 -8.80 7.18 6.00
N TYR A 42 -9.48 6.29 5.28
CA TYR A 42 -10.71 6.62 4.54
C TYR A 42 -11.81 7.12 5.46
N ALA A 43 -12.02 6.47 6.61
CA ALA A 43 -13.01 6.91 7.59
C ALA A 43 -12.68 8.31 8.13
N GLY A 44 -11.40 8.60 8.41
CA GLY A 44 -10.95 9.92 8.83
C GLY A 44 -11.18 11.00 7.77
N MET A 45 -10.96 10.68 6.49
CA MET A 45 -11.21 11.61 5.37
C MET A 45 -12.68 11.95 5.18
N CYS A 46 -13.54 10.90 5.21
CA CYS A 46 -14.91 10.97 4.72
C CYS A 46 -15.96 11.14 5.83
N CYS A 47 -15.58 11.13 7.11
CA CYS A 47 -16.50 11.43 8.21
C CYS A 47 -16.90 12.91 8.23
N GLN A 48 -17.97 13.22 8.95
CA GLN A 48 -18.45 14.58 9.17
C GLN A 48 -17.38 15.43 9.87
N ASP A 49 -17.39 16.74 9.62
CA ASP A 49 -16.37 17.68 10.13
C ASP A 49 -16.20 17.61 11.64
N ALA A 50 -17.31 17.60 12.41
CA ALA A 50 -17.26 17.51 13.87
C ALA A 50 -16.56 16.20 14.36
N VAL A 51 -16.74 15.10 13.63
CA VAL A 51 -16.07 13.83 13.92
C VAL A 51 -14.59 13.91 13.57
N ARG A 52 -14.29 14.52 12.40
CA ARG A 52 -12.90 14.69 11.93
C ARG A 52 -12.09 15.58 12.87
N GLU A 53 -12.68 16.63 13.41
CA GLU A 53 -12.04 17.49 14.41
C GLU A 53 -11.71 16.74 15.71
N ALA A 54 -12.51 15.76 16.09
CA ALA A 54 -12.26 14.92 17.24
C ALA A 54 -11.18 13.83 16.99
N ILE A 55 -10.78 13.60 15.74
CA ILE A 55 -9.71 12.63 15.43
C ILE A 55 -8.36 13.25 15.78
N VAL A 56 -7.68 12.67 16.75
CA VAL A 56 -6.34 13.06 17.20
C VAL A 56 -5.26 12.52 16.28
N ALA A 57 -5.38 11.25 15.86
CA ALA A 57 -4.43 10.61 14.97
C ALA A 57 -5.07 9.43 14.23
N VAL A 58 -4.53 9.13 13.06
CA VAL A 58 -4.87 7.94 12.26
C VAL A 58 -3.60 7.17 11.97
N TYR A 59 -3.55 5.92 12.39
CA TYR A 59 -2.39 5.04 12.23
C TYR A 59 -2.65 4.03 11.10
N ASN A 60 -1.87 4.12 10.05
CA ASN A 60 -1.89 3.19 8.94
C ASN A 60 -0.66 2.26 9.03
N PHE A 61 -0.87 1.01 9.42
CA PHE A 61 0.19 0.02 9.53
C PHE A 61 0.24 -0.83 8.26
N ASP A 62 1.15 -0.49 7.36
CA ASP A 62 1.43 -1.17 6.09
C ASP A 62 0.17 -1.41 5.23
N GLY A 63 -0.78 -0.47 5.30
CA GLY A 63 -1.99 -0.47 4.49
C GLY A 63 -1.77 0.28 3.18
N PRO A 64 -2.41 -0.16 2.10
CA PRO A 64 -2.29 0.51 0.80
C PRO A 64 -2.91 1.91 0.82
N GLY A 65 -2.40 2.78 -0.03
CA GLY A 65 -2.94 4.11 -0.29
C GLY A 65 -4.25 4.10 -1.05
N PHE A 66 -4.47 5.15 -1.81
CA PHE A 66 -5.69 5.39 -2.60
C PHE A 66 -5.35 5.56 -4.08
N ASN A 67 -6.35 5.75 -4.94
CA ASN A 67 -6.07 6.26 -6.27
C ASN A 67 -5.54 7.71 -6.16
N GLU A 68 -4.88 8.16 -7.21
CA GLU A 68 -4.20 9.46 -7.24
C GLU A 68 -5.16 10.62 -6.92
N GLU A 69 -6.37 10.59 -7.48
CA GLU A 69 -7.39 11.61 -7.26
C GLU A 69 -7.81 11.71 -5.79
N VAL A 70 -8.04 10.57 -5.13
CA VAL A 70 -8.41 10.53 -3.71
C VAL A 70 -7.24 10.95 -2.83
N ALA A 71 -6.03 10.50 -3.12
CA ALA A 71 -4.84 10.89 -2.37
C ALA A 71 -4.55 12.41 -2.46
N ALA A 72 -4.79 13.02 -3.63
CA ALA A 72 -4.65 14.47 -3.84
C ALA A 72 -5.87 15.30 -3.39
N SER A 73 -6.90 14.66 -2.85
CA SER A 73 -8.17 15.33 -2.56
C SER A 73 -8.06 16.31 -1.37
N PRO A 74 -8.88 17.40 -1.37
CA PRO A 74 -8.99 18.28 -0.22
C PRO A 74 -9.44 17.55 1.06
N ALA A 75 -10.14 16.43 0.94
CA ALA A 75 -10.55 15.62 2.08
C ALA A 75 -9.33 14.98 2.77
N PHE A 76 -8.37 14.47 1.98
CA PHE A 76 -7.11 13.96 2.50
C PHE A 76 -6.30 15.08 3.16
N THR A 77 -6.15 16.23 2.48
CA THR A 77 -5.43 17.39 3.02
C THR A 77 -6.00 17.89 4.34
N ARG A 78 -7.33 17.87 4.52
CA ARG A 78 -7.97 18.24 5.79
C ARG A 78 -7.66 17.28 6.94
N LEU A 79 -7.41 16.02 6.66
CA LEU A 79 -6.92 15.06 7.67
C LEU A 79 -5.45 15.35 8.01
N GLY A 80 -4.66 15.74 7.02
CA GLY A 80 -3.34 16.34 7.13
C GLY A 80 -2.35 15.50 7.94
N GLU A 81 -1.53 16.17 8.74
CA GLU A 81 -0.45 15.58 9.56
C GLU A 81 -0.91 14.59 10.63
N ARG A 82 -2.21 14.42 10.81
CA ARG A 82 -2.76 13.42 11.74
C ARG A 82 -2.66 11.99 11.21
N VAL A 83 -2.29 11.80 9.94
CA VAL A 83 -2.06 10.47 9.37
C VAL A 83 -0.61 10.07 9.61
N CYS A 84 -0.44 8.94 10.28
CA CYS A 84 0.85 8.33 10.57
C CYS A 84 0.92 6.98 9.84
N THR A 85 1.64 6.93 8.72
CA THR A 85 1.78 5.71 7.92
C THR A 85 3.13 5.06 8.19
N PHE A 86 3.09 3.79 8.59
CA PHE A 86 4.25 2.95 8.86
C PHE A 86 4.36 1.89 7.78
N VAL A 87 5.52 1.79 7.14
CA VAL A 87 5.82 0.75 6.16
C VAL A 87 7.12 0.06 6.53
N THR A 88 7.28 -1.21 6.19
CA THR A 88 8.55 -1.91 6.40
C THR A 88 9.55 -1.58 5.29
N GLN A 89 10.85 -1.87 5.54
CA GLN A 89 11.93 -1.58 4.59
C GLN A 89 11.75 -2.25 3.23
N SER A 90 11.05 -3.38 3.15
CA SER A 90 10.75 -4.09 1.91
C SER A 90 9.25 -4.26 1.70
N SER A 91 8.46 -3.31 2.21
CA SER A 91 7.01 -3.33 2.03
C SER A 91 6.63 -3.45 0.56
N LEU A 92 5.62 -4.28 0.29
CA LEU A 92 4.94 -4.39 -1.00
C LEU A 92 3.49 -3.88 -0.90
N ILE A 93 2.81 -4.17 0.20
CA ILE A 93 1.39 -3.81 0.39
C ILE A 93 1.25 -2.34 0.75
N GLY A 94 2.04 -1.85 1.72
CA GLY A 94 1.98 -0.48 2.20
C GLY A 94 2.41 0.57 1.18
N ILE A 95 3.06 0.16 0.09
CA ILE A 95 3.45 1.05 -1.01
C ILE A 95 2.51 0.99 -2.21
N LEU A 96 1.49 0.13 -2.16
CA LEU A 96 0.49 0.06 -3.23
C LEU A 96 -0.31 1.35 -3.30
N LEU A 97 -0.51 1.85 -4.52
CA LEU A 97 -1.26 3.06 -4.81
C LEU A 97 -0.54 4.34 -4.33
N TRP A 98 -1.30 5.45 -4.28
CA TRP A 98 -0.76 6.76 -3.92
C TRP A 98 -1.01 7.08 -2.46
N HIS A 99 0.02 7.63 -1.86
CA HIS A 99 0.02 8.20 -0.53
C HIS A 99 0.41 9.68 -0.64
N ASN A 100 -0.26 10.53 0.11
CA ASN A 100 0.08 11.96 0.16
C ASN A 100 0.74 12.35 1.51
N GLU A 101 0.84 11.39 2.41
CA GLU A 101 1.53 11.50 3.69
C GLU A 101 2.94 10.90 3.64
N PRO A 102 3.87 11.37 4.47
CA PRO A 102 5.18 10.75 4.60
C PRO A 102 5.09 9.38 5.26
N PHE A 103 6.01 8.49 4.90
CA PHE A 103 6.15 7.19 5.56
C PHE A 103 7.16 7.24 6.70
N THR A 104 6.83 6.59 7.81
CA THR A 104 7.83 6.11 8.76
C THR A 104 8.25 4.70 8.36
N ILE A 105 9.52 4.54 7.97
CA ILE A 105 10.05 3.24 7.54
C ILE A 105 10.55 2.50 8.77
N ILE A 106 10.00 1.31 9.00
CA ILE A 106 10.31 0.52 10.18
C ILE A 106 11.05 -0.77 9.82
N LYS A 107 11.89 -1.22 10.76
CA LYS A 107 12.66 -2.44 10.59
C LYS A 107 11.81 -3.67 10.90
N SER A 108 11.91 -4.67 10.02
CA SER A 108 11.33 -6.00 10.21
C SER A 108 12.42 -7.06 10.14
N ASP A 109 12.27 -8.13 10.94
CA ASP A 109 13.15 -9.31 10.90
C ASP A 109 12.87 -10.24 9.73
N SER A 110 11.75 -10.04 9.04
CA SER A 110 11.34 -10.85 7.92
C SER A 110 11.82 -10.28 6.58
N VAL A 111 11.46 -10.92 5.48
CA VAL A 111 11.87 -10.55 4.12
C VAL A 111 10.67 -10.44 3.19
N SER A 112 10.73 -9.52 2.20
CA SER A 112 9.73 -9.38 1.14
C SER A 112 8.30 -9.24 1.70
N VAL A 113 7.32 -9.93 1.09
CA VAL A 113 5.91 -9.91 1.48
C VAL A 113 5.66 -10.37 2.93
N PHE A 114 6.54 -11.20 3.50
CA PHE A 114 6.41 -11.66 4.89
C PHE A 114 6.66 -10.55 5.92
N GLN A 115 7.27 -9.44 5.53
CA GLN A 115 7.37 -8.25 6.37
C GLN A 115 6.01 -7.58 6.64
N HIS A 116 4.98 -7.93 5.86
CA HIS A 116 3.62 -7.49 6.11
C HIS A 116 3.06 -7.99 7.45
N ASN A 117 3.64 -9.05 8.00
CA ASN A 117 3.28 -9.54 9.33
C ASN A 117 3.82 -8.61 10.43
N VAL A 118 2.95 -7.90 11.12
CA VAL A 118 3.29 -6.94 12.18
C VAL A 118 4.10 -7.55 13.33
N TYR A 119 4.00 -8.86 13.57
CA TYR A 119 4.76 -9.56 14.61
C TYR A 119 6.25 -9.71 14.29
N THR A 120 6.66 -9.40 13.06
CA THR A 120 8.08 -9.37 12.66
C THR A 120 8.70 -7.98 12.77
N TRP A 121 7.94 -6.98 13.22
CA TRP A 121 8.38 -5.60 13.31
C TRP A 121 9.18 -5.37 14.59
N GLN A 122 10.36 -4.80 14.44
CA GLN A 122 11.27 -4.63 15.56
C GLN A 122 10.87 -3.43 16.45
N LEU A 123 10.88 -3.67 17.74
CA LEU A 123 10.60 -2.69 18.77
C LEU A 123 11.81 -2.54 19.72
N MET A 124 12.09 -1.31 20.12
CA MET A 124 13.06 -0.99 21.15
C MET A 124 12.49 0.12 22.06
N GLY A 125 12.42 -0.15 23.35
CA GLY A 125 11.90 0.83 24.32
C GLY A 125 10.44 1.25 24.07
N GLY A 126 9.61 0.36 23.49
CA GLY A 126 8.20 0.64 23.19
C GLY A 126 7.98 1.45 21.91
N ARG A 127 9.02 1.64 21.09
CA ARG A 127 8.96 2.34 19.79
C ARG A 127 9.45 1.42 18.69
N PHE A 128 8.94 1.60 17.48
CA PHE A 128 9.48 0.93 16.30
C PHE A 128 10.93 1.37 16.07
N ILE A 129 11.76 0.44 15.57
CA ILE A 129 13.08 0.79 15.06
C ILE A 129 12.88 1.38 13.66
N GLU A 130 13.18 2.67 13.53
CA GLU A 130 13.02 3.41 12.28
C GLU A 130 14.27 3.31 11.41
N LEU A 131 14.07 3.34 10.11
CA LEU A 131 15.10 3.32 9.09
C LEU A 131 14.99 4.55 8.18
N GLU A 132 16.13 5.06 7.73
CA GLU A 132 16.16 6.23 6.85
C GLU A 132 15.65 5.95 5.43
N ARG A 133 15.76 4.70 4.96
CA ARG A 133 15.46 4.35 3.56
C ARG A 133 14.78 2.99 3.46
N ARG A 134 13.90 2.89 2.45
CA ARG A 134 13.40 1.59 1.98
C ARG A 134 14.51 0.82 1.28
N SER A 135 14.37 -0.51 1.20
CA SER A 135 15.28 -1.36 0.44
C SER A 135 15.18 -1.07 -1.08
N GLY A 136 16.27 -1.32 -1.81
CA GLY A 136 16.27 -1.19 -3.27
C GLY A 136 15.21 -2.07 -3.94
N SER A 137 14.93 -3.25 -3.38
CA SER A 137 13.87 -4.15 -3.85
C SER A 137 12.47 -3.53 -3.65
N SER A 138 12.24 -2.82 -2.55
CA SER A 138 10.96 -2.12 -2.32
C SER A 138 10.76 -0.95 -3.30
N LEU A 139 11.83 -0.20 -3.58
CA LEU A 139 11.79 0.88 -4.58
C LEU A 139 11.51 0.34 -5.99
N PHE A 140 12.17 -0.76 -6.35
CA PHE A 140 11.93 -1.44 -7.63
C PHE A 140 10.49 -1.95 -7.74
N ALA A 141 9.95 -2.54 -6.67
CA ALA A 141 8.58 -3.02 -6.63
C ALA A 141 7.56 -1.87 -6.76
N ASP A 142 7.79 -0.75 -6.08
CA ASP A 142 6.94 0.45 -6.16
C ASP A 142 6.84 0.97 -7.61
N ASP A 143 7.98 1.19 -8.26
CA ASP A 143 8.03 1.61 -9.66
C ASP A 143 7.33 0.61 -10.60
N THR A 144 7.58 -0.67 -10.40
CA THR A 144 6.97 -1.74 -11.21
C THR A 144 5.45 -1.77 -11.05
N LEU A 145 4.97 -1.70 -9.81
CA LEU A 145 3.53 -1.73 -9.51
C LEU A 145 2.81 -0.49 -10.03
N LYS A 146 3.41 0.70 -9.92
CA LYS A 146 2.86 1.93 -10.50
C LYS A 146 2.74 1.85 -12.02
N ARG A 147 3.79 1.38 -12.71
CA ARG A 147 3.78 1.16 -14.17
C ARG A 147 2.71 0.15 -14.57
N TRP A 148 2.66 -0.97 -13.86
CA TRP A 148 1.66 -2.01 -14.10
C TRP A 148 0.24 -1.50 -13.93
N LEU A 149 -0.06 -0.80 -12.84
CA LEU A 149 -1.38 -0.21 -12.61
C LEU A 149 -1.75 0.83 -13.68
N ALA A 150 -0.78 1.63 -14.14
CA ALA A 150 -1.00 2.62 -15.19
C ALA A 150 -1.33 1.99 -16.56
N GLN A 151 -0.85 0.77 -16.82
CA GLN A 151 -1.13 0.04 -18.07
C GLN A 151 -2.51 -0.62 -18.09
N MET A 152 -3.17 -0.78 -16.93
CA MET A 152 -4.48 -1.40 -16.85
C MET A 152 -5.62 -0.37 -16.83
N SER A 153 -6.70 -0.68 -17.54
CA SER A 153 -7.97 0.03 -17.38
C SER A 153 -8.58 -0.25 -16.01
N SER A 154 -9.49 0.62 -15.55
CA SER A 154 -10.23 0.43 -14.29
C SER A 154 -10.94 -0.92 -14.23
N GLN A 155 -11.52 -1.36 -15.35
CA GLN A 155 -12.21 -2.64 -15.43
C GLN A 155 -11.25 -3.83 -15.28
N GLN A 156 -10.07 -3.77 -15.89
CA GLN A 156 -9.05 -4.81 -15.74
C GLN A 156 -8.50 -4.88 -14.32
N ARG A 157 -8.27 -3.73 -13.68
CA ARG A 157 -7.87 -3.66 -12.27
C ARG A 157 -8.91 -4.29 -11.36
N GLU A 158 -10.19 -3.98 -11.55
CA GLU A 158 -11.29 -4.55 -10.78
C GLU A 158 -11.41 -6.07 -10.98
N ALA A 159 -11.36 -6.54 -12.22
CA ALA A 159 -11.42 -7.96 -12.55
C ALA A 159 -10.26 -8.75 -11.95
N PHE A 160 -9.03 -8.21 -12.06
CA PHE A 160 -7.84 -8.82 -11.45
C PHE A 160 -7.98 -8.94 -9.94
N ILE A 161 -8.37 -7.87 -9.27
CA ILE A 161 -8.53 -7.86 -7.81
C ILE A 161 -9.61 -8.83 -7.37
N ASN A 162 -10.76 -8.84 -8.03
CA ASN A 162 -11.83 -9.76 -7.72
C ASN A 162 -11.39 -11.22 -7.92
N GLY A 163 -10.65 -11.50 -9.00
CA GLY A 163 -10.07 -12.82 -9.25
C GLY A 163 -9.10 -13.25 -8.16
N VAL A 164 -8.17 -12.37 -7.79
CA VAL A 164 -7.20 -12.64 -6.71
C VAL A 164 -7.90 -12.86 -5.38
N PHE A 165 -8.86 -12.01 -5.01
CA PHE A 165 -9.61 -12.20 -3.77
C PHE A 165 -10.48 -13.47 -3.77
N SER A 166 -11.03 -13.87 -4.91
CA SER A 166 -11.76 -15.14 -5.04
C SER A 166 -10.84 -16.34 -4.77
N VAL A 167 -9.62 -16.30 -5.29
CA VAL A 167 -8.62 -17.34 -5.06
C VAL A 167 -8.16 -17.34 -3.60
N ILE A 168 -7.91 -16.18 -3.02
CA ILE A 168 -7.52 -16.05 -1.60
C ILE A 168 -8.64 -16.53 -0.68
N ALA A 169 -9.89 -16.15 -0.96
CA ALA A 169 -11.05 -16.56 -0.16
C ALA A 169 -11.32 -18.07 -0.20
N ALA A 170 -10.85 -18.78 -1.21
CA ALA A 170 -10.92 -20.25 -1.28
C ALA A 170 -9.90 -20.94 -0.36
N GLY A 171 -8.87 -20.25 0.10
CA GLY A 171 -7.98 -20.69 1.16
C GLY A 171 -8.63 -20.45 2.52
N ASP A 172 -8.50 -21.38 3.45
CA ASP A 172 -9.03 -21.28 4.84
C ASP A 172 -8.09 -20.49 5.77
N GLY A 173 -7.21 -19.66 5.18
CA GLY A 173 -6.22 -18.88 5.93
C GLY A 173 -6.84 -17.67 6.63
N ARG A 174 -6.63 -17.57 7.94
CA ARG A 174 -7.06 -16.41 8.74
C ARG A 174 -6.13 -15.21 8.59
N ASN A 175 -4.89 -15.45 8.15
CA ASN A 175 -3.85 -14.45 7.92
C ASN A 175 -3.19 -14.65 6.56
N VAL A 176 -2.55 -13.59 6.03
CA VAL A 176 -1.78 -13.67 4.77
C VAL A 176 -0.69 -14.73 4.83
N VAL A 177 -0.09 -14.97 6.00
CA VAL A 177 0.94 -16.00 6.20
C VAL A 177 0.36 -17.40 6.04
N ASP A 178 -0.85 -17.63 6.58
CA ASP A 178 -1.53 -18.92 6.50
C ASP A 178 -1.84 -19.31 5.04
N LEU A 179 -1.95 -18.35 4.13
CA LEU A 179 -2.20 -18.60 2.71
C LEU A 179 -1.04 -19.36 2.02
N PHE A 180 0.17 -19.26 2.56
CA PHE A 180 1.33 -19.98 2.03
C PHE A 180 1.53 -21.37 2.64
N GLU A 181 0.67 -21.80 3.56
CA GLU A 181 0.66 -23.18 4.04
C GLU A 181 0.18 -24.13 2.94
N GLY A 182 0.79 -25.32 2.87
CA GLY A 182 0.63 -26.22 1.73
C GLY A 182 -0.83 -26.59 1.41
N HIS A 183 -1.70 -26.75 2.41
CA HIS A 183 -3.12 -27.06 2.19
C HIS A 183 -3.90 -25.88 1.62
N ASN A 184 -3.62 -24.66 2.07
CA ASN A 184 -4.22 -23.44 1.56
C ASN A 184 -3.75 -23.15 0.13
N LEU A 185 -2.46 -23.32 -0.14
CA LEU A 185 -1.91 -23.19 -1.48
C LEU A 185 -2.61 -24.12 -2.48
N MET A 186 -2.88 -25.37 -2.09
CA MET A 186 -3.60 -26.32 -2.94
C MET A 186 -5.07 -25.91 -3.15
N ALA A 187 -5.74 -25.35 -2.14
CA ALA A 187 -7.09 -24.81 -2.29
C ALA A 187 -7.10 -23.60 -3.25
N MET A 188 -6.15 -22.70 -3.12
CA MET A 188 -5.99 -21.54 -4.01
C MET A 188 -5.69 -21.97 -5.46
N LEU A 189 -4.83 -22.96 -5.68
CA LEU A 189 -4.54 -23.50 -7.03
C LEU A 189 -5.79 -24.11 -7.67
N ARG A 190 -6.60 -24.85 -6.90
CA ARG A 190 -7.89 -25.38 -7.39
C ARG A 190 -8.88 -24.26 -7.73
N ALA A 191 -8.99 -23.25 -6.87
CA ALA A 191 -9.85 -22.11 -7.11
C ALA A 191 -9.41 -21.30 -8.34
N ALA A 192 -8.10 -21.09 -8.53
CA ALA A 192 -7.57 -20.48 -9.74
C ALA A 192 -7.90 -21.29 -11.00
N GLY A 193 -7.88 -22.62 -10.90
CA GLY A 193 -8.32 -23.53 -11.97
C GLY A 193 -9.81 -23.49 -12.27
N SER A 194 -10.65 -23.08 -11.30
CA SER A 194 -12.11 -23.02 -11.41
C SER A 194 -12.66 -21.63 -11.79
N LEU A 195 -11.78 -20.64 -11.98
CA LEU A 195 -12.19 -19.32 -12.49
C LEU A 195 -12.92 -19.46 -13.84
N ASP A 196 -13.99 -18.70 -14.01
CA ASP A 196 -14.67 -18.60 -15.31
C ASP A 196 -13.69 -18.08 -16.38
N GLU A 197 -13.98 -18.35 -17.64
CA GLU A 197 -13.08 -18.08 -18.77
C GLU A 197 -12.71 -16.60 -18.88
N ARG A 198 -13.66 -15.70 -18.61
CA ARG A 198 -13.45 -14.25 -18.66
C ARG A 198 -12.52 -13.78 -17.53
N THR A 199 -12.81 -14.15 -16.30
CA THR A 199 -11.98 -13.81 -15.13
C THR A 199 -10.57 -14.36 -15.29
N ARG A 200 -10.43 -15.59 -15.83
CA ARG A 200 -9.13 -16.18 -16.11
C ARG A 200 -8.34 -15.39 -17.16
N ALA A 201 -9.00 -14.98 -18.24
CA ALA A 201 -8.38 -14.15 -19.28
C ALA A 201 -7.93 -12.78 -18.73
N ASP A 202 -8.77 -12.13 -17.92
CA ASP A 202 -8.44 -10.85 -17.28
C ASP A 202 -7.24 -10.98 -16.32
N VAL A 203 -7.18 -12.04 -15.54
CA VAL A 203 -6.04 -12.34 -14.64
C VAL A 203 -4.77 -12.62 -15.45
N GLN A 204 -4.87 -13.40 -16.53
CA GLN A 204 -3.71 -13.70 -17.39
C GLN A 204 -3.18 -12.44 -18.07
N GLU A 205 -4.06 -11.58 -18.55
CA GLU A 205 -3.66 -10.31 -19.17
C GLU A 205 -3.00 -9.38 -18.13
N ALA A 206 -3.55 -9.27 -16.94
CA ALA A 206 -2.94 -8.49 -15.87
C ALA A 206 -1.53 -9.01 -15.50
N LEU A 207 -1.34 -10.33 -15.43
CA LEU A 207 -0.02 -10.93 -15.19
C LEU A 207 0.96 -10.71 -16.36
N ARG A 208 0.47 -10.73 -17.61
CA ARG A 208 1.28 -10.39 -18.79
C ARG A 208 1.79 -8.94 -18.70
N LEU A 209 0.90 -7.99 -18.39
CA LEU A 209 1.24 -6.57 -18.20
C LEU A 209 2.22 -6.39 -17.04
N LEU A 210 2.09 -7.14 -15.95
CA LEU A 210 3.07 -7.14 -14.86
C LEU A 210 4.45 -7.58 -15.34
N GLY A 211 4.51 -8.64 -16.15
CA GLY A 211 5.76 -9.12 -16.74
C GLY A 211 6.43 -8.06 -17.64
N GLU A 212 5.63 -7.30 -18.38
CA GLU A 212 6.12 -6.18 -19.18
C GLU A 212 6.63 -5.04 -18.32
N ALA A 213 5.87 -4.62 -17.31
CA ALA A 213 6.29 -3.59 -16.37
C ALA A 213 7.59 -3.93 -15.61
N VAL A 214 7.80 -5.20 -15.25
CA VAL A 214 9.07 -5.70 -14.67
C VAL A 214 10.23 -5.52 -15.66
N LYS A 215 10.05 -5.91 -16.92
CA LYS A 215 11.09 -5.79 -17.94
C LYS A 215 11.44 -4.32 -18.21
N GLU A 216 10.44 -3.48 -18.39
CA GLU A 216 10.63 -2.04 -18.61
C GLU A 216 11.37 -1.38 -17.44
N ASN A 217 10.96 -1.69 -16.22
CA ASN A 217 11.59 -1.12 -15.03
C ASN A 217 13.04 -1.62 -14.86
N ALA A 218 13.30 -2.91 -15.13
CA ALA A 218 14.65 -3.47 -15.09
C ALA A 218 15.56 -2.80 -16.13
N SER A 219 15.07 -2.60 -17.36
CA SER A 219 15.82 -1.91 -18.42
C SER A 219 16.13 -0.46 -18.05
N ALA A 220 15.12 0.27 -17.58
CA ALA A 220 15.30 1.66 -17.14
C ALA A 220 16.27 1.80 -15.96
N GLN A 221 16.29 0.81 -15.06
CA GLN A 221 17.25 0.82 -13.93
C GLN A 221 18.67 0.50 -14.40
N MET A 222 18.84 -0.42 -15.36
CA MET A 222 20.14 -0.69 -15.97
C MET A 222 20.69 0.53 -16.70
N GLU A 223 19.86 1.24 -17.47
CA GLU A 223 20.24 2.47 -18.16
C GLU A 223 20.70 3.55 -17.18
N ARG A 224 19.89 3.85 -16.14
CA ARG A 224 20.26 4.81 -15.08
C ARG A 224 21.57 4.43 -14.39
N THR A 225 21.79 3.15 -14.12
CA THR A 225 23.04 2.67 -13.49
C THR A 225 24.23 2.84 -14.43
N ALA A 226 24.06 2.55 -15.72
CA ALA A 226 25.10 2.74 -16.73
C ALA A 226 25.44 4.23 -16.92
N GLU A 227 24.45 5.10 -17.01
CA GLU A 227 24.62 6.54 -17.10
C GLU A 227 25.35 7.10 -15.87
N ALA A 228 24.93 6.72 -14.66
CA ALA A 228 25.58 7.12 -13.41
C ALA A 228 27.04 6.65 -13.34
N PHE A 229 27.32 5.44 -13.85
CA PHE A 229 28.69 4.94 -13.96
C PHE A 229 29.52 5.77 -14.93
N VAL A 230 28.99 6.08 -16.12
CA VAL A 230 29.66 6.93 -17.12
C VAL A 230 29.95 8.33 -16.59
N GLN A 231 28.99 8.97 -15.92
CA GLN A 231 29.18 10.29 -15.29
C GLN A 231 30.26 10.23 -14.21
N ARG A 232 30.29 9.18 -13.40
CA ARG A 232 31.30 8.98 -12.35
C ARG A 232 32.70 8.80 -12.94
N VAL A 233 32.81 8.09 -14.07
CA VAL A 233 34.08 7.91 -14.79
C VAL A 233 34.54 9.23 -15.44
N LYS A 234 33.61 10.06 -15.92
CA LYS A 234 33.92 11.39 -16.48
C LYS A 234 34.23 12.45 -15.42
N GLY A 235 34.10 12.13 -14.12
CA GLY A 235 34.39 13.08 -13.04
C GLY A 235 33.30 14.14 -12.84
N GLU A 236 32.14 14.00 -13.48
CA GLU A 236 30.98 14.86 -13.28
C GLU A 236 30.26 14.47 -11.99
N LYS A 237 30.04 15.43 -11.08
CA LYS A 237 29.24 15.17 -9.88
C LYS A 237 27.80 14.87 -10.30
N PRO A 238 27.16 13.84 -9.74
CA PRO A 238 25.74 13.60 -10.01
C PRO A 238 24.95 14.85 -9.59
N GLU A 239 24.09 15.32 -10.47
CA GLU A 239 23.09 16.33 -10.16
C GLU A 239 22.30 15.83 -8.95
N LYS A 240 22.23 16.63 -7.89
CA LYS A 240 21.42 16.29 -6.72
C LYS A 240 19.97 16.26 -7.16
N GLU A 241 19.38 15.10 -7.28
CA GLU A 241 17.92 14.96 -7.31
C GLU A 241 17.35 15.79 -6.17
N GLY A 242 16.42 16.68 -6.51
CA GLY A 242 15.87 17.66 -5.61
C GLY A 242 15.44 17.04 -4.29
N LYS A 243 15.92 17.60 -3.20
CA LYS A 243 15.39 17.37 -1.87
C LYS A 243 14.02 18.05 -1.80
N ASP A 244 12.98 17.37 -2.20
CA ASP A 244 11.63 17.70 -1.74
C ASP A 244 11.42 17.05 -0.36
N GLY A 245 12.09 17.61 0.60
CA GLY A 245 11.94 17.35 2.02
C GLY A 245 11.80 18.69 2.73
N PHE A 246 10.59 19.16 2.82
CA PHE A 246 10.23 20.28 3.67
C PHE A 246 10.36 19.83 5.13
N PHE A 247 11.49 20.18 5.77
CA PHE A 247 11.60 20.23 7.21
C PHE A 247 11.48 21.70 7.62
N PRO A 248 10.50 22.10 8.43
CA PRO A 248 10.58 23.36 9.14
C PRO A 248 11.66 23.21 10.23
N GLU A 249 12.66 24.10 10.22
CA GLU A 249 13.56 24.31 11.35
C GLU A 249 12.77 25.00 12.47
N GLU A 250 12.88 24.43 13.69
CA GLU A 250 12.50 24.91 15.05
C GLU A 250 11.03 25.33 15.26
#